data_33522d1be4b3c6fc57ae46b625ede45b
#
_entry.id   33522d1be4b3c6fc57ae46b625ede45b
#
_cell.length_a   1.000
_cell.length_b   1.000
_cell.length_c   1.000
_cell.angle_alpha   90.00
_cell.angle_beta   90.00
_cell.angle_gamma   90.00
#
_symmetry.space_group_name_H-M   'P 1'
#
loop_
_entity.id
_entity.type
_entity.pdbx_description
1 polymer ?
#
loop_
_entity_poly.entity_id
_entity_poly.type
_entity_poly.pdbx_seq_one_letter_code
_entity_poly.pdbx_strand_id
1 'polypeptide(L)'
;GIDTPELKQTCLKEGAKVSCGVTAKKILIDKIGNNNVKCISEGKDQYKRTLAECFVNNESLSSYLVRSGYGFAYRRYSKKFIPDEDYAKTNKIGMWSMDFDYPWDYRRAL
;
A
#
# COMPACT_ATOMS: atom_id res chain seq x y z
N GLY A 1 9.04 -1.20 -2.68
CA GLY A 1 8.43 -0.92 -3.96
C GLY A 1 6.99 -0.41 -3.91
N ILE A 2 6.39 -0.25 -2.74
CA ILE A 2 5.06 0.35 -2.62
C ILE A 2 5.06 1.49 -1.62
N ASP A 3 4.05 2.34 -1.72
CA ASP A 3 3.74 3.36 -0.72
C ASP A 3 2.29 3.17 -0.28
N THR A 4 2.00 3.50 0.97
CA THR A 4 0.67 3.38 1.57
C THR A 4 0.23 4.73 2.12
N PRO A 5 -1.09 4.97 2.27
CA PRO A 5 -1.53 6.23 2.85
C PRO A 5 -0.99 6.40 4.27
N GLU A 6 -0.69 7.64 4.63
CA GLU A 6 -0.30 7.98 5.99
C GLU A 6 -1.44 7.65 6.95
N LEU A 7 -1.11 7.33 8.20
CA LEU A 7 -2.12 6.92 9.18
C LEU A 7 -3.24 7.96 9.31
N LYS A 8 -2.88 9.24 9.23
CA LYS A 8 -3.83 10.36 9.36
C LYS A 8 -4.50 10.76 8.06
N GLN A 9 -4.12 10.11 6.96
CA GLN A 9 -4.64 10.47 5.64
C GLN A 9 -6.11 10.10 5.52
N THR A 10 -6.90 11.05 4.98
CA THR A 10 -8.31 10.82 4.67
C THR A 10 -8.53 10.88 3.17
N CYS A 11 -9.59 10.23 2.72
CA CYS A 11 -10.06 10.23 1.35
C CYS A 11 -11.51 10.66 1.33
N LEU A 12 -12.06 10.95 0.14
CA LEU A 12 -13.47 11.30 0.00
C LEU A 12 -14.18 10.23 -0.81
N LYS A 13 -15.25 9.69 -0.28
CA LYS A 13 -16.13 8.79 -0.99
C LYS A 13 -17.51 9.44 -1.07
N GLU A 14 -17.89 9.82 -2.30
CA GLU A 14 -19.17 10.52 -2.52
C GLU A 14 -19.31 11.75 -1.63
N GLY A 15 -18.21 12.48 -1.44
CA GLY A 15 -18.15 13.68 -0.62
C GLY A 15 -17.98 13.47 0.87
N ALA A 16 -18.05 12.22 1.35
CA ALA A 16 -17.87 11.92 2.78
C ALA A 16 -16.42 11.52 3.08
N LYS A 17 -15.90 12.00 4.20
CA LYS A 17 -14.54 11.65 4.63
C LYS A 17 -14.45 10.18 5.04
N VAL A 18 -13.40 9.51 4.58
CA VAL A 18 -13.05 8.14 4.94
C VAL A 18 -11.63 8.14 5.47
N SER A 19 -11.40 7.46 6.59
CA SER A 19 -10.06 7.32 7.18
C SER A 19 -9.27 6.24 6.44
N CYS A 20 -8.80 6.56 5.22
CA CYS A 20 -8.14 5.57 4.36
C CYS A 20 -6.80 5.09 4.94
N GLY A 21 -6.07 5.94 5.65
CA GLY A 21 -4.84 5.52 6.33
C GLY A 21 -5.07 4.48 7.42
N VAL A 22 -6.10 4.69 8.24
CA VAL A 22 -6.47 3.73 9.28
C VAL A 22 -6.96 2.43 8.66
N THR A 23 -7.74 2.51 7.59
CA THR A 23 -8.24 1.33 6.87
C THR A 23 -7.09 0.51 6.29
N ALA A 24 -6.09 1.16 5.69
CA ALA A 24 -4.92 0.48 5.16
C ALA A 24 -4.18 -0.30 6.26
N LYS A 25 -3.98 0.33 7.41
CA LYS A 25 -3.35 -0.32 8.56
C LYS A 25 -4.15 -1.53 9.03
N LYS A 26 -5.47 -1.38 9.13
CA LYS A 26 -6.36 -2.46 9.57
C LYS A 26 -6.31 -3.65 8.61
N ILE A 27 -6.32 -3.39 7.30
CA ILE A 27 -6.23 -4.44 6.27
C ILE A 27 -4.94 -5.25 6.47
N LEU A 28 -3.83 -4.57 6.71
CA LEU A 28 -2.55 -5.24 6.94
C LEU A 28 -2.57 -6.08 8.22
N ILE A 29 -3.05 -5.51 9.32
CA ILE A 29 -3.16 -6.20 10.59
C ILE A 29 -4.05 -7.44 10.48
N ASP A 30 -5.21 -7.31 9.84
CA ASP A 30 -6.14 -8.41 9.66
C ASP A 30 -5.54 -9.51 8.77
N LYS A 31 -4.79 -9.13 7.74
CA LYS A 31 -4.13 -10.10 6.86
C LYS A 31 -3.06 -10.89 7.59
N ILE A 32 -2.27 -10.22 8.43
CA ILE A 32 -1.24 -10.89 9.22
C ILE A 32 -1.90 -11.81 10.27
N GLY A 33 -2.92 -11.31 10.98
CA GLY A 33 -3.59 -12.07 12.02
C GLY A 33 -2.60 -12.61 13.03
N ASN A 34 -2.68 -13.90 13.34
CA ASN A 34 -1.76 -14.60 14.23
C ASN A 34 -0.65 -15.34 13.48
N ASN A 35 -0.51 -15.09 12.18
CA ASN A 35 0.47 -15.79 11.37
C ASN A 35 1.86 -15.16 11.52
N ASN A 36 2.88 -15.96 11.27
CA ASN A 36 4.25 -15.45 11.23
C ASN A 36 4.49 -14.70 9.93
N VAL A 37 5.23 -13.60 10.03
CA VAL A 37 5.64 -12.81 8.87
C VAL A 37 7.07 -13.17 8.54
N LYS A 38 7.32 -13.54 7.28
CA LYS A 38 8.66 -13.82 6.79
C LYS A 38 9.07 -12.72 5.82
N CYS A 39 10.17 -12.04 6.11
CA CYS A 39 10.68 -10.97 5.26
C CYS A 39 11.98 -11.42 4.60
N ILE A 40 12.10 -11.11 3.31
CA ILE A 40 13.27 -11.44 2.51
C ILE A 40 13.93 -10.13 2.10
N SER A 41 15.21 -9.98 2.44
CA SER A 41 15.97 -8.79 2.08
C SER A 41 16.19 -8.72 0.59
N GLU A 42 16.01 -7.52 0.03
CA GLU A 42 16.23 -7.24 -1.39
C GLU A 42 17.40 -6.27 -1.59
N GLY A 43 18.26 -6.13 -0.57
CA GLY A 43 19.39 -5.22 -0.61
C GLY A 43 19.12 -3.93 0.13
N LYS A 44 19.86 -2.89 -0.20
CA LYS A 44 19.75 -1.58 0.44
C LYS A 44 19.54 -0.49 -0.60
N ASP A 45 18.81 0.57 -0.19
CA ASP A 45 18.65 1.74 -1.04
C ASP A 45 19.89 2.66 -0.95
N GLN A 46 19.83 3.80 -1.66
CA GLN A 46 20.92 4.76 -1.68
C GLN A 46 21.22 5.40 -0.32
N TYR A 47 20.28 5.29 0.63
CA TYR A 47 20.43 5.79 2.00
C TYR A 47 20.81 4.69 2.99
N LYS A 48 21.20 3.51 2.49
CA LYS A 48 21.59 2.32 3.27
C LYS A 48 20.43 1.73 4.09
N ARG A 49 19.19 2.03 3.74
CA ARG A 49 18.03 1.40 4.37
C ARG A 49 17.82 0.01 3.75
N THR A 50 17.57 -0.97 4.60
CA THR A 50 17.30 -2.33 4.14
C THR A 50 15.94 -2.36 3.44
N LEU A 51 15.94 -2.87 2.20
CA LEU A 51 14.72 -3.13 1.44
C LEU A 51 14.34 -4.59 1.65
N ALA A 52 13.07 -4.86 1.86
CA ALA A 52 12.59 -6.22 2.06
C ALA A 52 11.17 -6.37 1.52
N GLU A 53 10.85 -7.59 1.11
CA GLU A 53 9.48 -7.97 0.81
C GLU A 53 9.04 -8.98 1.86
N CYS A 54 7.87 -8.77 2.46
CA CYS A 54 7.36 -9.59 3.54
C CYS A 54 6.16 -10.42 3.10
N PHE A 55 6.07 -11.61 3.65
CA PHE A 55 5.09 -12.61 3.24
C PHE A 55 4.36 -13.21 4.45
N VAL A 56 3.10 -13.51 4.26
CA VAL A 56 2.29 -14.31 5.18
C VAL A 56 1.73 -15.46 4.37
N ASN A 57 1.98 -16.71 4.82
CA ASN A 57 1.54 -17.91 4.10
C ASN A 57 1.91 -17.88 2.61
N ASN A 58 3.14 -17.44 2.33
CA ASN A 58 3.71 -17.33 0.98
C ASN A 58 3.04 -16.26 0.09
N GLU A 59 2.20 -15.41 0.66
CA GLU A 59 1.60 -14.31 -0.07
C GLU A 59 2.29 -13.00 0.29
N SER A 60 2.71 -12.22 -0.72
CA SER A 60 3.35 -10.92 -0.53
C SER A 60 2.36 -9.93 0.09
N LEU A 61 2.76 -9.33 1.22
CA LEU A 61 1.94 -8.30 1.87
C LEU A 61 1.84 -7.05 1.00
N SER A 62 2.92 -6.68 0.31
CA SER A 62 2.90 -5.53 -0.61
C SER A 62 1.93 -5.77 -1.76
N SER A 63 1.99 -6.93 -2.39
CA SER A 63 1.06 -7.30 -3.46
C SER A 63 -0.39 -7.28 -2.95
N TYR A 64 -0.62 -7.83 -1.77
CA TYR A 64 -1.95 -7.86 -1.17
C TYR A 64 -2.51 -6.44 -0.94
N LEU A 65 -1.70 -5.55 -0.37
CA LEU A 65 -2.12 -4.16 -0.13
C LEU A 65 -2.42 -3.43 -1.43
N VAL A 66 -1.59 -3.60 -2.45
CA VAL A 66 -1.80 -2.95 -3.75
C VAL A 66 -3.07 -3.48 -4.41
N ARG A 67 -3.29 -4.81 -4.42
CA ARG A 67 -4.50 -5.41 -4.99
C ARG A 67 -5.75 -5.03 -4.21
N SER A 68 -5.62 -4.75 -2.92
CA SER A 68 -6.74 -4.28 -2.08
C SER A 68 -7.07 -2.80 -2.30
N GLY A 69 -6.26 -2.09 -3.08
CA GLY A 69 -6.47 -0.67 -3.38
C GLY A 69 -6.01 0.27 -2.28
N TYR A 70 -5.16 -0.19 -1.37
CA TYR A 70 -4.62 0.62 -0.27
C TYR A 70 -3.09 0.68 -0.26
N GLY A 71 -2.47 0.24 -1.34
CA GLY A 71 -1.06 0.42 -1.61
C GLY A 71 -0.87 0.87 -3.05
N PHE A 72 0.20 1.61 -3.29
CA PHE A 72 0.48 2.17 -4.61
C PHE A 72 1.88 1.75 -5.03
N ALA A 73 2.00 1.26 -6.27
CA ALA A 73 3.28 0.91 -6.83
C ALA A 73 4.16 2.17 -6.91
N TYR A 74 5.30 2.13 -6.22
CA TYR A 74 6.24 3.25 -6.26
C TYR A 74 7.23 2.99 -7.39
N ARG A 75 6.84 3.40 -8.59
CA ARG A 75 7.49 3.02 -9.86
C ARG A 75 8.96 3.45 -9.95
N ARG A 76 9.35 4.44 -9.16
CA ARG A 76 10.73 4.89 -9.08
C ARG A 76 11.66 3.80 -8.52
N TYR A 77 11.14 2.94 -7.62
CA TYR A 77 11.93 1.92 -6.94
C TYR A 77 11.68 0.51 -7.46
N SER A 78 10.49 0.23 -7.99
CA SER A 78 10.16 -1.10 -8.47
C SER A 78 8.97 -1.05 -9.42
N LYS A 79 9.01 -1.89 -10.46
CA LYS A 79 7.87 -2.10 -11.36
C LYS A 79 7.10 -3.37 -11.01
N LYS A 80 7.52 -4.06 -9.96
CA LYS A 80 7.02 -5.38 -9.58
C LYS A 80 5.52 -5.39 -9.27
N PHE A 81 5.01 -4.30 -8.68
CA PHE A 81 3.63 -4.22 -8.23
C PHE A 81 2.69 -3.47 -9.17
N ILE A 82 3.19 -3.08 -10.35
CA ILE A 82 2.36 -2.39 -11.34
C ILE A 82 1.17 -3.25 -11.80
N PRO A 83 1.33 -4.56 -12.08
CA PRO A 83 0.18 -5.38 -12.45
C PRO A 83 -0.90 -5.44 -11.36
N ASP A 84 -0.48 -5.50 -10.09
CA ASP A 84 -1.42 -5.50 -8.96
C ASP A 84 -2.18 -4.18 -8.87
N GLU A 85 -1.48 -3.05 -9.09
CA GLU A 85 -2.08 -1.73 -9.10
C GLU A 85 -3.08 -1.59 -10.25
N ASP A 86 -2.71 -2.03 -11.44
CA ASP A 86 -3.58 -1.98 -12.61
C ASP A 86 -4.87 -2.78 -12.36
N TYR A 87 -4.76 -3.92 -11.70
CA TYR A 87 -5.92 -4.73 -11.32
C TYR A 87 -6.86 -3.93 -10.39
N ALA A 88 -6.32 -3.35 -9.32
CA ALA A 88 -7.13 -2.60 -8.34
C ALA A 88 -7.75 -1.35 -8.99
N LYS A 89 -6.98 -0.64 -9.81
CA LYS A 89 -7.43 0.57 -10.49
C LYS A 89 -8.55 0.26 -11.48
N THR A 90 -8.37 -0.75 -12.31
CA THR A 90 -9.37 -1.16 -13.32
C THR A 90 -10.67 -1.57 -12.67
N ASN A 91 -10.60 -2.27 -11.54
CA ASN A 91 -11.77 -2.77 -10.83
C ASN A 91 -12.30 -1.80 -9.76
N LYS A 92 -11.70 -0.61 -9.64
CA LYS A 92 -12.10 0.45 -8.68
C LYS A 92 -12.17 -0.07 -7.25
N ILE A 93 -11.14 -0.81 -6.84
CA ILE A 93 -11.06 -1.43 -5.51
C ILE A 93 -10.41 -0.45 -4.52
N GLY A 94 -10.94 -0.40 -3.31
CA GLY A 94 -10.39 0.41 -2.23
C GLY A 94 -10.35 1.89 -2.58
N MET A 95 -9.20 2.53 -2.42
CA MET A 95 -9.06 3.97 -2.69
C MET A 95 -9.35 4.32 -4.14
N TRP A 96 -9.22 3.37 -5.08
CA TRP A 96 -9.53 3.63 -6.49
C TRP A 96 -11.02 3.89 -6.75
N SER A 97 -11.88 3.66 -5.76
CA SER A 97 -13.30 4.04 -5.80
C SER A 97 -13.57 5.39 -5.14
N MET A 98 -12.53 6.08 -4.68
CA MET A 98 -12.62 7.31 -3.90
C MET A 98 -11.82 8.43 -4.55
N ASP A 99 -12.03 9.66 -4.08
CA ASP A 99 -11.15 10.78 -4.38
C ASP A 99 -10.04 10.82 -3.34
N PHE A 100 -8.80 10.84 -3.79
CA PHE A 100 -7.66 10.76 -2.88
C PHE A 100 -6.44 11.43 -3.47
N ASP A 101 -5.50 11.80 -2.58
CA ASP A 101 -4.15 12.17 -2.97
C ASP A 101 -3.25 10.94 -2.85
N TYR A 102 -2.29 10.79 -3.75
CA TYR A 102 -1.26 9.78 -3.57
C TYR A 102 -0.51 10.04 -2.27
N PRO A 103 -0.05 8.99 -1.55
CA PRO A 103 0.61 9.19 -0.26
C PRO A 103 1.80 10.17 -0.31
N TRP A 104 2.59 10.11 -1.38
CA TRP A 104 3.73 11.02 -1.54
C TRP A 104 3.29 12.47 -1.75
N ASP A 105 2.17 12.70 -2.42
CA ASP A 105 1.61 14.04 -2.60
C ASP A 105 1.01 14.55 -1.30
N TYR A 106 0.31 13.69 -0.57
CA TYR A 106 -0.24 14.04 0.74
C TYR A 106 0.88 14.48 1.70
N ARG A 107 1.97 13.72 1.78
CA ARG A 107 3.11 14.07 2.65
C ARG A 107 3.74 15.40 2.25
N ARG A 108 3.83 15.67 0.95
CA ARG A 108 4.43 16.90 0.43
C ARG A 108 3.59 18.13 0.77
N ALA A 109 2.28 17.97 0.93
CA ALA A 109 1.35 19.06 1.24
C ALA A 109 1.26 19.41 2.73
N LEU A 110 1.88 18.61 3.60
CA LEU A 110 1.86 18.87 5.05
C LEU A 110 2.74 20.04 5.44
#